data_d2b7d80d8d7ff80df93c0e07610a61dd
#
_entry.id   d2b7d80d8d7ff80df93c0e07610a61dd
#
_cell.length_a   1.000
_cell.length_b   1.000
_cell.length_c   1.000
_cell.angle_alpha   90.00
_cell.angle_beta   90.00
_cell.angle_gamma   90.00
#
_symmetry.space_group_name_H-M   'P 1'
#
loop_
_entity.id
_entity.type
_entity.pdbx_description
1 polymer ?
#
loop_
_entity_poly.entity_id
_entity_poly.type
_entity_poly.pdbx_seq_one_letter_code
_entity_poly.pdbx_strand_id
1 'polypeptide(L)'
;MNENDMLRHVLSYPGLFDAIFDGLTQTAQTAVPDTVLDQIDSVYIYGSGDSLNAANCVIQAFREYAHVSACAVPALEASRYLAAFTLPEQAARTLTICVSSSGEAPRSAEAAMNLRKAGFLTMAVTANPDSCVGHAVEYIFTAQAPAFSAASIPLPGIRSFVPPVIGLYLLAVRLGLRRGILTQKQGQAVCAELAGLADILRVAMKTGAEVMSRFAALCGRCERMEFLAAGPSRGAADFGVSKVLEAQGYSVLSQDLEEFAHQTFFCNDTGQLPTVLLIPSRGRSRQRAMEILLIVQRLERP
;
A
#
# COMPACT_ATOMS: atom_id res chain seq x y z
N MET A 1 -3.96 28.48 -11.60
CA MET A 1 -4.58 27.13 -11.67
C MET A 1 -5.67 27.10 -10.63
N ASN A 2 -6.93 26.91 -10.99
CA ASN A 2 -7.93 26.58 -9.98
C ASN A 2 -7.54 25.23 -9.38
N GLU A 3 -7.17 25.21 -8.10
CA GLU A 3 -6.91 23.98 -7.38
C GLU A 3 -8.18 23.15 -7.39
N ASN A 4 -8.14 22.01 -8.08
CA ASN A 4 -9.24 21.07 -7.99
C ASN A 4 -9.19 20.36 -6.63
N ASP A 5 -10.32 19.86 -6.15
CA ASP A 5 -10.44 19.22 -4.84
C ASP A 5 -9.48 18.03 -4.68
N MET A 6 -9.24 17.26 -5.74
CA MET A 6 -8.31 16.12 -5.72
C MET A 6 -6.86 16.58 -5.45
N LEU A 7 -6.41 17.65 -6.13
CA LEU A 7 -5.08 18.21 -5.89
C LEU A 7 -4.93 18.72 -4.45
N ARG A 8 -5.98 19.35 -3.88
CA ARG A 8 -5.99 19.77 -2.47
C ARG A 8 -5.81 18.58 -1.53
N HIS A 9 -6.46 17.43 -1.80
CA HIS A 9 -6.28 16.21 -1.03
C HIS A 9 -4.84 15.70 -1.12
N VAL A 10 -4.23 15.67 -2.31
CA VAL A 10 -2.82 15.30 -2.49
C VAL A 10 -1.90 16.23 -1.72
N LEU A 11 -2.06 17.56 -1.87
CA LEU A 11 -1.23 18.55 -1.19
C LEU A 11 -1.38 18.54 0.33
N SER A 12 -2.44 17.94 0.86
CA SER A 12 -2.64 17.78 2.31
C SER A 12 -1.84 16.62 2.93
N TYR A 13 -1.17 15.78 2.15
CA TYR A 13 -0.45 14.60 2.65
C TYR A 13 0.57 14.90 3.75
N PRO A 14 1.46 15.92 3.63
CA PRO A 14 2.41 16.19 4.71
C PRO A 14 1.73 16.43 6.06
N GLY A 15 0.68 17.24 6.09
CA GLY A 15 -0.09 17.48 7.31
C GLY A 15 -0.88 16.24 7.78
N LEU A 16 -1.29 15.36 6.86
CA LEU A 16 -1.88 14.08 7.22
C LEU A 16 -0.88 13.19 7.95
N PHE A 17 0.35 13.04 7.42
CA PHE A 17 1.41 12.25 8.06
C PHE A 17 1.71 12.74 9.46
N ASP A 18 1.88 14.06 9.66
CA ASP A 18 2.10 14.65 10.97
C ASP A 18 0.97 14.32 11.95
N ALA A 19 -0.28 14.40 11.48
CA ALA A 19 -1.46 14.24 12.33
C ALA A 19 -1.72 12.79 12.77
N ILE A 20 -1.27 11.77 12.00
CA ILE A 20 -1.62 10.37 12.27
C ILE A 20 -0.49 9.56 12.90
N PHE A 21 0.78 9.99 12.78
CA PHE A 21 1.93 9.15 13.07
C PHE A 21 1.98 8.70 14.53
N ASP A 22 1.81 9.59 15.49
CA ASP A 22 1.86 9.27 16.91
C ASP A 22 0.73 8.33 17.33
N GLY A 23 -0.50 8.58 16.87
CA GLY A 23 -1.65 7.73 17.14
C GLY A 23 -1.48 6.32 16.56
N LEU A 24 -0.98 6.20 15.33
CA LEU A 24 -0.69 4.90 14.72
C LEU A 24 0.45 4.17 15.44
N THR A 25 1.45 4.90 15.94
CA THR A 25 2.55 4.32 16.74
C THR A 25 2.02 3.71 18.03
N GLN A 26 1.12 4.42 18.74
CA GLN A 26 0.47 3.88 19.94
C GLN A 26 -0.41 2.66 19.61
N THR A 27 -1.21 2.74 18.56
CA THR A 27 -2.06 1.63 18.11
C THR A 27 -1.20 0.42 17.75
N ALA A 28 -0.06 0.60 17.09
CA ALA A 28 0.85 -0.49 16.76
C ALA A 28 1.37 -1.23 18.01
N GLN A 29 1.47 -0.58 19.17
CA GLN A 29 1.91 -1.22 20.41
C GLN A 29 0.83 -2.05 21.10
N THR A 30 -0.44 -1.83 20.80
CA THR A 30 -1.56 -2.40 21.55
C THR A 30 -2.52 -3.25 20.72
N ALA A 31 -2.54 -3.11 19.39
CA ALA A 31 -3.52 -3.75 18.50
C ALA A 31 -3.52 -5.28 18.57
N VAL A 32 -2.38 -5.91 18.87
CA VAL A 32 -2.25 -7.36 19.03
C VAL A 32 -1.46 -7.65 20.30
N PRO A 33 -1.88 -8.56 21.17
CA PRO A 33 -1.10 -8.95 22.37
C PRO A 33 0.28 -9.52 22.01
N ASP A 34 1.27 -9.26 22.87
CA ASP A 34 2.63 -9.77 22.66
C ASP A 34 2.68 -11.29 22.58
N THR A 35 1.89 -12.00 23.41
CA THR A 35 1.78 -13.46 23.40
C THR A 35 1.28 -14.03 22.08
N VAL A 36 0.53 -13.26 21.32
CA VAL A 36 0.05 -13.61 19.98
C VAL A 36 1.16 -13.34 18.97
N LEU A 37 1.82 -12.19 19.04
CA LEU A 37 2.93 -11.84 18.14
C LEU A 37 4.08 -12.86 18.22
N ASP A 38 4.34 -13.42 19.41
CA ASP A 38 5.37 -14.42 19.63
C ASP A 38 5.12 -15.76 18.90
N GLN A 39 3.87 -16.02 18.49
CA GLN A 39 3.47 -17.26 17.81
C GLN A 39 3.44 -17.16 16.29
N ILE A 40 3.56 -15.94 15.74
CA ILE A 40 3.37 -15.70 14.31
C ILE A 40 4.60 -16.15 13.51
N ASP A 41 4.39 -17.03 12.52
CA ASP A 41 5.40 -17.42 11.54
C ASP A 41 5.10 -16.88 10.14
N SER A 42 3.83 -16.58 9.87
CA SER A 42 3.37 -16.09 8.58
C SER A 42 2.37 -14.94 8.73
N VAL A 43 2.36 -14.05 7.75
CA VAL A 43 1.44 -12.91 7.66
C VAL A 43 0.82 -12.88 6.27
N TYR A 44 -0.51 -12.95 6.18
CA TYR A 44 -1.25 -12.71 4.94
C TYR A 44 -2.05 -11.43 5.09
N ILE A 45 -1.82 -10.46 4.20
CA ILE A 45 -2.57 -9.21 4.19
C ILE A 45 -3.51 -9.23 3.00
N TYR A 46 -4.79 -9.00 3.22
CA TYR A 46 -5.79 -9.07 2.17
C TYR A 46 -6.70 -7.85 2.15
N GLY A 47 -7.26 -7.59 0.98
CA GLY A 47 -8.18 -6.51 0.73
C GLY A 47 -8.61 -6.47 -0.73
N SER A 48 -9.27 -5.40 -1.12
CA SER A 48 -9.68 -5.13 -2.49
C SER A 48 -9.33 -3.71 -2.90
N GLY A 49 -8.97 -3.49 -4.18
CA GLY A 49 -8.60 -2.17 -4.68
C GLY A 49 -7.44 -1.55 -3.89
N ASP A 50 -7.61 -0.32 -3.41
CA ASP A 50 -6.59 0.41 -2.66
C ASP A 50 -6.09 -0.34 -1.42
N SER A 51 -6.95 -1.14 -0.78
CA SER A 51 -6.57 -1.95 0.36
C SER A 51 -5.56 -3.04 0.00
N LEU A 52 -5.72 -3.67 -1.16
CA LEU A 52 -4.73 -4.62 -1.69
C LEU A 52 -3.44 -3.91 -2.12
N ASN A 53 -3.57 -2.72 -2.71
CA ASN A 53 -2.42 -1.90 -3.08
C ASN A 53 -1.60 -1.50 -1.83
N ALA A 54 -2.27 -1.14 -0.73
CA ALA A 54 -1.63 -0.88 0.55
C ALA A 54 -0.89 -2.12 1.10
N ALA A 55 -1.49 -3.30 1.01
CA ALA A 55 -0.86 -4.56 1.37
C ALA A 55 0.43 -4.79 0.56
N ASN A 56 0.38 -4.61 -0.76
CA ASN A 56 1.56 -4.75 -1.63
C ASN A 56 2.70 -3.78 -1.29
N CYS A 57 2.41 -2.58 -0.79
CA CYS A 57 3.43 -1.63 -0.34
C CYS A 57 4.24 -2.16 0.87
N VAL A 58 3.62 -2.96 1.75
CA VAL A 58 4.19 -3.26 3.07
C VAL A 58 4.70 -4.69 3.24
N ILE A 59 4.37 -5.61 2.34
CA ILE A 59 4.76 -7.03 2.43
C ILE A 59 6.26 -7.21 2.65
N GLN A 60 7.09 -6.43 1.97
CA GLN A 60 8.54 -6.55 2.11
C GLN A 60 9.04 -6.11 3.49
N ALA A 61 8.34 -5.19 4.16
CA ALA A 61 8.67 -4.78 5.52
C ALA A 61 8.51 -5.95 6.52
N PHE A 62 7.45 -6.74 6.41
CA PHE A 62 7.27 -7.95 7.24
C PHE A 62 8.37 -8.98 6.98
N ARG A 63 8.76 -9.19 5.73
CA ARG A 63 9.84 -10.12 5.37
C ARG A 63 11.20 -9.63 5.86
N GLU A 64 11.49 -8.34 5.70
CA GLU A 64 12.80 -7.76 6.03
C GLU A 64 12.96 -7.51 7.53
N TYR A 65 11.93 -6.93 8.18
CA TYR A 65 12.04 -6.52 9.58
C TYR A 65 11.73 -7.63 10.57
N ALA A 66 10.82 -8.55 10.20
CA ALA A 66 10.36 -9.60 11.13
C ALA A 66 10.80 -11.01 10.72
N HIS A 67 11.38 -11.20 9.54
CA HIS A 67 11.76 -12.49 8.97
C HIS A 67 10.61 -13.51 9.01
N VAL A 68 9.39 -13.07 8.71
CA VAL A 68 8.22 -13.92 8.56
C VAL A 68 7.89 -14.14 7.08
N SER A 69 7.28 -15.27 6.75
CA SER A 69 6.65 -15.42 5.45
C SER A 69 5.50 -14.43 5.35
N ALA A 70 5.47 -13.62 4.29
CA ALA A 70 4.42 -12.60 4.13
C ALA A 70 3.92 -12.54 2.69
N CYS A 71 2.60 -12.41 2.51
CA CYS A 71 1.97 -12.35 1.20
C CYS A 71 0.76 -11.39 1.21
N ALA A 72 0.59 -10.65 0.12
CA ALA A 72 -0.64 -9.89 -0.15
C ALA A 72 -1.54 -10.71 -1.07
N VAL A 73 -2.81 -10.82 -0.73
CA VAL A 73 -3.78 -11.62 -1.52
C VAL A 73 -5.09 -10.86 -1.70
N PRO A 74 -5.79 -10.99 -2.83
CA PRO A 74 -7.13 -10.46 -2.98
C PRO A 74 -8.11 -11.02 -1.94
N ALA A 75 -9.11 -10.25 -1.54
CA ALA A 75 -10.10 -10.70 -0.54
C ALA A 75 -10.84 -11.97 -0.97
N LEU A 76 -11.12 -12.14 -2.27
CA LEU A 76 -11.74 -13.35 -2.79
C LEU A 76 -10.82 -14.57 -2.65
N GLU A 77 -9.54 -14.42 -2.95
CA GLU A 77 -8.51 -15.45 -2.76
C GLU A 77 -8.41 -15.87 -1.30
N ALA A 78 -8.34 -14.88 -0.40
CA ALA A 78 -8.31 -15.13 1.04
C ALA A 78 -9.54 -15.89 1.53
N SER A 79 -10.74 -15.53 1.04
CA SER A 79 -12.00 -16.14 1.42
C SER A 79 -12.17 -17.57 0.92
N ARG A 80 -11.78 -17.84 -0.33
CA ARG A 80 -12.16 -19.07 -1.04
C ARG A 80 -11.07 -20.14 -1.07
N TYR A 81 -9.81 -19.70 -1.08
CA TYR A 81 -8.68 -20.60 -1.27
C TYR A 81 -7.77 -20.68 -0.06
N LEU A 82 -7.31 -19.54 0.48
CA LEU A 82 -6.43 -19.55 1.64
C LEU A 82 -7.07 -20.28 2.84
N ALA A 83 -8.31 -19.96 3.18
CA ALA A 83 -9.03 -20.61 4.27
C ALA A 83 -9.25 -22.11 4.05
N ALA A 84 -9.40 -22.55 2.79
CA ALA A 84 -9.73 -23.93 2.46
C ALA A 84 -8.52 -24.87 2.37
N PHE A 85 -7.33 -24.33 2.04
CA PHE A 85 -6.15 -25.14 1.71
C PHE A 85 -4.99 -25.00 2.69
N THR A 86 -5.13 -24.22 3.76
CA THR A 86 -4.12 -24.11 4.83
C THR A 86 -4.36 -25.15 5.90
N LEU A 87 -3.31 -25.85 6.33
CA LEU A 87 -3.40 -26.82 7.41
C LEU A 87 -3.68 -26.12 8.76
N PRO A 88 -4.46 -26.74 9.68
CA PRO A 88 -4.83 -26.11 10.95
C PRO A 88 -3.65 -25.62 11.80
N GLU A 89 -2.57 -26.39 11.86
CA GLU A 89 -1.36 -26.02 12.61
C GLU A 89 -0.62 -24.81 11.99
N GLN A 90 -0.72 -24.63 10.67
CA GLN A 90 -0.19 -23.44 9.99
C GLN A 90 -1.12 -22.24 10.18
N ALA A 91 -2.45 -22.46 10.11
CA ALA A 91 -3.44 -21.42 10.34
C ALA A 91 -3.28 -20.78 11.73
N ALA A 92 -3.09 -21.60 12.78
CA ALA A 92 -2.92 -21.15 14.17
C ALA A 92 -1.66 -20.26 14.38
N ARG A 93 -0.68 -20.30 13.47
CA ARG A 93 0.56 -19.51 13.51
C ARG A 93 0.61 -18.44 12.42
N THR A 94 -0.51 -18.21 11.75
CA THR A 94 -0.63 -17.25 10.65
C THR A 94 -1.53 -16.09 11.06
N LEU A 95 -1.00 -14.88 11.06
CA LEU A 95 -1.78 -13.66 11.21
C LEU A 95 -2.33 -13.25 9.84
N THR A 96 -3.65 -13.21 9.72
CA THR A 96 -4.33 -12.68 8.55
C THR A 96 -4.85 -11.27 8.84
N ILE A 97 -4.48 -10.31 8.01
CA ILE A 97 -4.76 -8.90 8.19
C ILE A 97 -5.68 -8.41 7.09
N CYS A 98 -6.93 -8.11 7.42
CA CYS A 98 -7.86 -7.44 6.54
C CYS A 98 -7.58 -5.94 6.49
N VAL A 99 -7.23 -5.40 5.34
CA VAL A 99 -7.20 -3.95 5.14
C VAL A 99 -8.54 -3.52 4.55
N SER A 100 -9.27 -2.66 5.25
CA SER A 100 -10.55 -2.11 4.78
C SER A 100 -10.84 -0.79 5.48
N SER A 101 -10.61 0.32 4.79
CA SER A 101 -10.75 1.66 5.40
C SER A 101 -12.16 1.89 5.96
N SER A 102 -13.22 1.62 5.19
CA SER A 102 -14.61 1.71 5.69
C SER A 102 -15.00 0.56 6.61
N GLY A 103 -14.36 -0.61 6.45
CA GLY A 103 -14.76 -1.84 7.12
C GLY A 103 -16.03 -2.51 6.55
N GLU A 104 -16.64 -1.92 5.51
CA GLU A 104 -17.95 -2.34 5.01
C GLU A 104 -17.89 -3.20 3.72
N ALA A 105 -16.69 -3.61 3.29
CA ALA A 105 -16.52 -4.44 2.09
C ALA A 105 -17.00 -5.88 2.34
N PRO A 106 -18.09 -6.37 1.69
CA PRO A 106 -18.69 -7.68 2.03
C PRO A 106 -17.73 -8.86 1.81
N ARG A 107 -16.90 -8.80 0.76
CA ARG A 107 -15.91 -9.87 0.50
C ARG A 107 -14.80 -9.91 1.56
N SER A 108 -14.43 -8.75 2.08
CA SER A 108 -13.45 -8.66 3.16
C SER A 108 -14.00 -9.22 4.47
N ALA A 109 -15.25 -8.93 4.80
CA ALA A 109 -15.93 -9.50 5.97
C ALA A 109 -16.11 -11.03 5.83
N GLU A 110 -16.53 -11.51 4.67
CA GLU A 110 -16.62 -12.95 4.38
C GLU A 110 -15.26 -13.63 4.56
N ALA A 111 -14.19 -13.05 4.03
CA ALA A 111 -12.84 -13.58 4.19
C ALA A 111 -12.44 -13.66 5.68
N ALA A 112 -12.68 -12.59 6.45
CA ALA A 112 -12.40 -12.57 7.88
C ALA A 112 -13.13 -13.70 8.64
N MET A 113 -14.42 -13.88 8.39
CA MET A 113 -15.21 -14.96 9.01
C MET A 113 -14.70 -16.35 8.63
N ASN A 114 -14.38 -16.58 7.35
CA ASN A 114 -13.90 -17.88 6.88
C ASN A 114 -12.53 -18.22 7.44
N LEU A 115 -11.61 -17.25 7.44
CA LEU A 115 -10.27 -17.40 8.00
C LEU A 115 -10.33 -17.67 9.51
N ARG A 116 -11.13 -16.90 10.26
CA ARG A 116 -11.34 -17.13 11.70
C ARG A 116 -11.89 -18.51 11.97
N LYS A 117 -12.89 -18.96 11.19
CA LYS A 117 -13.46 -20.31 11.31
C LYS A 117 -12.44 -21.41 11.00
N ALA A 118 -11.48 -21.15 10.12
CA ALA A 118 -10.39 -22.06 9.77
C ALA A 118 -9.23 -22.03 10.79
N GLY A 119 -9.32 -21.23 11.87
CA GLY A 119 -8.35 -21.20 12.97
C GLY A 119 -7.18 -20.23 12.77
N PHE A 120 -7.27 -19.29 11.82
CA PHE A 120 -6.28 -18.22 11.67
C PHE A 120 -6.42 -17.17 12.76
N LEU A 121 -5.30 -16.54 13.14
CA LEU A 121 -5.30 -15.30 13.88
C LEU A 121 -5.77 -14.18 12.93
N THR A 122 -6.82 -13.45 13.33
CA THR A 122 -7.46 -12.50 12.43
C THR A 122 -7.41 -11.07 12.95
N MET A 123 -7.00 -10.13 12.11
CA MET A 123 -6.94 -8.70 12.43
C MET A 123 -7.55 -7.87 11.31
N ALA A 124 -8.18 -6.75 11.67
CA ALA A 124 -8.55 -5.70 10.72
C ALA A 124 -7.68 -4.46 10.91
N VAL A 125 -7.28 -3.84 9.81
CA VAL A 125 -6.76 -2.47 9.74
C VAL A 125 -7.86 -1.62 9.10
N THR A 126 -8.55 -0.83 9.92
CA THR A 126 -9.78 -0.12 9.51
C THR A 126 -9.89 1.24 10.18
N ALA A 127 -10.60 2.18 9.58
CA ALA A 127 -10.99 3.42 10.22
C ALA A 127 -12.28 3.29 11.04
N ASN A 128 -13.04 2.20 10.83
CA ASN A 128 -14.30 1.94 11.51
C ASN A 128 -14.27 0.57 12.22
N PRO A 129 -13.92 0.54 13.51
CA PRO A 129 -13.88 -0.69 14.30
C PRO A 129 -15.26 -1.37 14.46
N ASP A 130 -16.34 -0.59 14.43
CA ASP A 130 -17.72 -1.08 14.59
C ASP A 130 -18.36 -1.55 13.27
N SER A 131 -17.56 -1.76 12.24
CA SER A 131 -17.97 -2.23 10.92
C SER A 131 -18.17 -3.74 10.84
N CYS A 132 -18.73 -4.21 9.72
CA CYS A 132 -18.90 -5.65 9.48
C CYS A 132 -17.57 -6.41 9.46
N VAL A 133 -16.48 -5.81 8.99
CA VAL A 133 -15.14 -6.38 9.05
C VAL A 133 -14.61 -6.37 10.49
N GLY A 134 -14.81 -5.27 11.23
CA GLY A 134 -14.35 -5.15 12.62
C GLY A 134 -14.97 -6.24 13.52
N HIS A 135 -16.26 -6.53 13.36
CA HIS A 135 -16.93 -7.59 14.11
C HIS A 135 -16.52 -9.02 13.70
N ALA A 136 -15.93 -9.19 12.51
CA ALA A 136 -15.55 -10.50 11.98
C ALA A 136 -14.18 -10.99 12.44
N VAL A 137 -13.33 -10.11 13.02
CA VAL A 137 -11.95 -10.38 13.41
C VAL A 137 -11.76 -10.43 14.93
N GLU A 138 -10.58 -10.88 15.37
CA GLU A 138 -10.21 -10.93 16.81
C GLU A 138 -9.50 -9.65 17.25
N TYR A 139 -8.70 -9.05 16.36
CA TYR A 139 -7.87 -7.91 16.67
C TYR A 139 -8.18 -6.75 15.72
N ILE A 140 -8.11 -5.53 16.22
CA ILE A 140 -8.36 -4.32 15.44
C ILE A 140 -7.20 -3.37 15.58
N PHE A 141 -6.70 -2.92 14.44
CA PHE A 141 -5.79 -1.80 14.30
C PHE A 141 -6.58 -0.62 13.71
N THR A 142 -6.91 0.36 14.54
CA THR A 142 -7.60 1.56 14.05
C THR A 142 -6.64 2.44 13.26
N ALA A 143 -6.92 2.64 11.98
CA ALA A 143 -6.11 3.40 11.03
C ALA A 143 -6.97 4.44 10.31
N GLN A 144 -7.26 5.56 10.98
CA GLN A 144 -8.15 6.61 10.50
C GLN A 144 -7.39 7.84 10.03
N ALA A 145 -7.78 8.38 8.86
CA ALA A 145 -7.39 9.73 8.45
C ALA A 145 -8.33 10.75 9.10
N PRO A 146 -7.79 11.85 9.65
CA PRO A 146 -8.63 12.96 10.13
C PRO A 146 -9.53 13.50 9.02
N ALA A 147 -10.70 14.00 9.40
CA ALA A 147 -11.61 14.67 8.47
C ALA A 147 -10.88 15.78 7.71
N PHE A 148 -11.22 15.92 6.44
CA PHE A 148 -10.69 16.97 5.57
C PHE A 148 -11.84 17.71 4.92
N SER A 149 -11.57 18.87 4.32
CA SER A 149 -12.63 19.70 3.72
C SER A 149 -13.46 18.89 2.71
N ALA A 150 -14.78 19.07 2.76
CA ALA A 150 -15.68 18.43 1.82
C ALA A 150 -15.32 18.86 0.39
N ALA A 151 -15.31 17.89 -0.52
CA ALA A 151 -15.21 18.13 -1.95
C ALA A 151 -16.60 18.49 -2.50
N SER A 152 -16.64 19.28 -3.57
CA SER A 152 -17.88 19.65 -4.28
C SER A 152 -18.50 18.44 -5.02
N ILE A 153 -17.70 17.43 -5.30
CA ILE A 153 -18.08 16.17 -5.94
C ILE A 153 -17.45 14.98 -5.20
N PRO A 154 -17.99 13.76 -5.30
CA PRO A 154 -17.31 12.57 -4.82
C PRO A 154 -15.92 12.42 -5.42
N LEU A 155 -14.91 12.23 -4.59
CA LEU A 155 -13.52 12.04 -5.00
C LEU A 155 -13.05 10.62 -4.78
N PRO A 156 -12.10 10.13 -5.61
CA PRO A 156 -11.33 8.93 -5.30
C PRO A 156 -10.71 8.99 -3.89
N GLY A 157 -10.71 7.87 -3.18
CA GLY A 157 -10.11 7.78 -1.85
C GLY A 157 -8.59 7.93 -1.94
N ILE A 158 -8.06 9.08 -1.51
CA ILE A 158 -6.62 9.37 -1.51
C ILE A 158 -6.07 9.30 -0.08
N ARG A 159 -6.65 10.08 0.82
CA ARG A 159 -6.16 10.22 2.20
C ARG A 159 -6.29 8.94 3.03
N SER A 160 -7.32 8.14 2.77
CA SER A 160 -7.58 6.87 3.45
C SER A 160 -6.57 5.76 3.13
N PHE A 161 -5.74 5.93 2.09
CA PHE A 161 -4.66 5.00 1.74
C PHE A 161 -3.46 5.07 2.70
N VAL A 162 -3.15 6.24 3.24
CA VAL A 162 -1.93 6.49 4.01
C VAL A 162 -1.93 5.81 5.39
N PRO A 163 -2.99 5.94 6.24
CA PRO A 163 -2.96 5.39 7.58
C PRO A 163 -2.72 3.87 7.64
N PRO A 164 -3.39 3.01 6.81
CA PRO A 164 -3.11 1.58 6.82
C PRO A 164 -1.68 1.24 6.37
N VAL A 165 -1.10 1.96 5.40
CA VAL A 165 0.29 1.73 4.98
C VAL A 165 1.25 2.01 6.14
N ILE A 166 1.16 3.17 6.78
CA ILE A 166 2.03 3.54 7.90
C ILE A 166 1.81 2.59 9.09
N GLY A 167 0.56 2.30 9.44
CA GLY A 167 0.22 1.40 10.54
C GLY A 167 0.80 0.00 10.35
N LEU A 168 0.74 -0.55 9.14
CA LEU A 168 1.31 -1.86 8.81
C LEU A 168 2.84 -1.86 8.85
N TYR A 169 3.51 -0.77 8.42
CA TYR A 169 4.95 -0.64 8.62
C TYR A 169 5.33 -0.66 10.09
N LEU A 170 4.62 0.10 10.94
CA LEU A 170 4.84 0.13 12.39
C LEU A 170 4.59 -1.23 13.03
N LEU A 171 3.56 -1.97 12.59
CA LEU A 171 3.31 -3.33 13.04
C LEU A 171 4.44 -4.30 12.64
N ALA A 172 4.97 -4.17 11.42
CA ALA A 172 6.11 -4.99 10.97
C ALA A 172 7.38 -4.71 11.81
N VAL A 173 7.64 -3.44 12.16
CA VAL A 173 8.73 -3.05 13.07
C VAL A 173 8.51 -3.66 14.45
N ARG A 174 7.31 -3.55 15.03
CA ARG A 174 7.00 -4.15 16.33
C ARG A 174 7.22 -5.67 16.34
N LEU A 175 6.72 -6.36 15.30
CA LEU A 175 6.92 -7.81 15.17
C LEU A 175 8.42 -8.16 15.09
N GLY A 176 9.19 -7.37 14.33
CA GLY A 176 10.64 -7.54 14.22
C GLY A 176 11.40 -7.34 15.54
N LEU A 177 10.99 -6.36 16.34
CA LEU A 177 11.51 -6.12 17.69
C LEU A 177 11.19 -7.30 18.63
N ARG A 178 9.95 -7.78 18.62
CA ARG A 178 9.51 -8.93 19.42
C ARG A 178 10.28 -10.21 19.09
N ARG A 179 10.52 -10.46 17.83
CA ARG A 179 11.28 -11.62 17.34
C ARG A 179 12.79 -11.49 17.51
N GLY A 180 13.29 -10.34 17.97
CA GLY A 180 14.72 -10.07 18.11
C GLY A 180 15.48 -9.95 16.77
N ILE A 181 14.76 -9.77 15.66
CA ILE A 181 15.34 -9.52 14.34
C ILE A 181 15.86 -8.08 14.24
N LEU A 182 15.08 -7.14 14.78
CA LEU A 182 15.49 -5.75 14.92
C LEU A 182 15.97 -5.49 16.36
N THR A 183 17.10 -4.80 16.48
CA THR A 183 17.47 -4.15 17.73
C THR A 183 16.61 -2.92 17.98
N GLN A 184 16.51 -2.46 19.23
CA GLN A 184 15.79 -1.23 19.56
C GLN A 184 16.27 -0.03 18.73
N LYS A 185 17.58 0.10 18.53
CA LYS A 185 18.17 1.17 17.70
C LYS A 185 17.73 1.10 16.24
N GLN A 186 17.65 -0.10 15.66
CA GLN A 186 17.20 -0.29 14.30
C GLN A 186 15.71 0.02 14.17
N GLY A 187 14.87 -0.46 15.08
CA GLY A 187 13.44 -0.14 15.10
C GLY A 187 13.19 1.37 15.21
N GLN A 188 13.90 2.06 16.12
CA GLN A 188 13.84 3.51 16.25
C GLN A 188 14.27 4.23 14.97
N ALA A 189 15.30 3.75 14.28
CA ALA A 189 15.75 4.35 13.02
C ALA A 189 14.67 4.24 11.93
N VAL A 190 14.00 3.07 11.80
CA VAL A 190 12.88 2.91 10.84
C VAL A 190 11.72 3.83 11.21
N CYS A 191 11.35 3.92 12.48
CA CYS A 191 10.28 4.84 12.92
C CYS A 191 10.64 6.29 12.65
N ALA A 192 11.90 6.71 12.85
CA ALA A 192 12.35 8.06 12.54
C ALA A 192 12.31 8.35 11.02
N GLU A 193 12.65 7.39 10.17
CA GLU A 193 12.50 7.52 8.72
C GLU A 193 11.02 7.70 8.33
N LEU A 194 10.11 6.91 8.91
CA LEU A 194 8.68 7.05 8.66
C LEU A 194 8.14 8.40 9.12
N ALA A 195 8.55 8.88 10.30
CA ALA A 195 8.16 10.20 10.82
C ALA A 195 8.65 11.33 9.90
N GLY A 196 9.86 11.19 9.32
CA GLY A 196 10.44 12.17 8.39
C GLY A 196 9.78 12.25 7.01
N LEU A 197 8.85 11.36 6.68
CA LEU A 197 8.20 11.35 5.35
C LEU A 197 7.41 12.64 5.07
N ALA A 198 6.83 13.27 6.08
CA ALA A 198 6.11 14.53 5.92
C ALA A 198 7.00 15.63 5.32
N ASP A 199 8.23 15.76 5.80
CA ASP A 199 9.19 16.75 5.29
C ASP A 199 9.66 16.43 3.87
N ILE A 200 9.92 15.15 3.59
CA ILE A 200 10.27 14.67 2.24
C ILE A 200 9.14 15.02 1.27
N LEU A 201 7.89 14.80 1.64
CA LEU A 201 6.72 15.12 0.82
C LEU A 201 6.57 16.62 0.58
N ARG A 202 6.79 17.46 1.61
CA ARG A 202 6.77 18.95 1.44
C ARG A 202 7.77 19.40 0.38
N VAL A 203 8.99 18.87 0.44
CA VAL A 203 10.04 19.19 -0.54
C VAL A 203 9.67 18.65 -1.93
N ALA A 204 9.27 17.37 -2.03
CA ALA A 204 8.93 16.74 -3.30
C ALA A 204 7.77 17.44 -4.01
N MET A 205 6.72 17.81 -3.30
CA MET A 205 5.57 18.52 -3.86
C MET A 205 5.96 19.91 -4.36
N LYS A 206 6.81 20.62 -3.63
CA LYS A 206 7.30 21.96 -4.07
C LYS A 206 8.18 21.87 -5.30
N THR A 207 9.14 20.94 -5.32
CA THR A 207 10.11 20.83 -6.42
C THR A 207 9.56 20.13 -7.65
N GLY A 208 8.60 19.21 -7.47
CA GLY A 208 8.01 18.41 -8.54
C GLY A 208 6.81 19.05 -9.24
N ALA A 209 6.22 20.11 -8.69
CA ALA A 209 4.93 20.65 -9.18
C ALA A 209 4.92 21.01 -10.66
N GLU A 210 5.97 21.68 -11.17
CA GLU A 210 6.08 22.07 -12.59
C GLU A 210 6.26 20.85 -13.49
N VAL A 211 7.08 19.89 -13.10
CA VAL A 211 7.31 18.64 -13.84
C VAL A 211 6.02 17.84 -13.94
N MET A 212 5.31 17.71 -12.83
CA MET A 212 4.02 17.00 -12.79
C MET A 212 2.96 17.68 -13.62
N SER A 213 2.91 19.01 -13.64
CA SER A 213 1.98 19.76 -14.48
C SER A 213 2.24 19.55 -15.97
N ARG A 214 3.51 19.57 -16.38
CA ARG A 214 3.90 19.29 -17.79
C ARG A 214 3.59 17.85 -18.18
N PHE A 215 3.87 16.89 -17.30
CA PHE A 215 3.56 15.49 -17.54
C PHE A 215 2.05 15.25 -17.64
N ALA A 216 1.24 15.85 -16.76
CA ALA A 216 -0.22 15.77 -16.84
C ALA A 216 -0.78 16.33 -18.17
N ALA A 217 -0.23 17.45 -18.65
CA ALA A 217 -0.60 18.01 -19.94
C ALA A 217 -0.21 17.12 -21.13
N LEU A 218 0.88 16.36 -21.01
CA LEU A 218 1.29 15.35 -21.98
C LEU A 218 0.31 14.17 -21.98
N CYS A 219 0.02 13.60 -20.79
CA CYS A 219 -0.92 12.49 -20.65
C CYS A 219 -2.31 12.81 -21.22
N GLY A 220 -2.78 14.05 -21.10
CA GLY A 220 -4.06 14.50 -21.65
C GLY A 220 -4.14 14.47 -23.18
N ARG A 221 -3.04 14.19 -23.88
CA ARG A 221 -2.98 14.03 -25.34
C ARG A 221 -2.86 12.58 -25.80
N CYS A 222 -2.71 11.66 -24.86
CA CYS A 222 -2.52 10.24 -25.11
C CYS A 222 -3.76 9.48 -24.66
N GLU A 223 -4.01 8.32 -25.26
CA GLU A 223 -5.18 7.48 -24.92
C GLU A 223 -4.94 6.52 -23.76
N ARG A 224 -3.69 6.33 -23.40
CA ARG A 224 -3.26 5.36 -22.39
C ARG A 224 -1.95 5.78 -21.74
N MET A 225 -1.68 5.26 -20.56
CA MET A 225 -0.40 5.43 -19.84
C MET A 225 -0.03 4.17 -19.07
N GLU A 226 1.20 4.11 -18.62
CA GLU A 226 1.74 2.96 -17.88
C GLU A 226 2.51 3.38 -16.64
N PHE A 227 2.42 2.57 -15.58
CA PHE A 227 3.26 2.66 -14.40
C PHE A 227 4.17 1.43 -14.32
N LEU A 228 5.48 1.64 -14.12
CA LEU A 228 6.46 0.58 -13.95
C LEU A 228 7.08 0.64 -12.56
N ALA A 229 7.07 -0.47 -11.86
CA ALA A 229 7.63 -0.55 -10.51
C ALA A 229 7.96 -1.98 -10.11
N ALA A 230 8.81 -2.15 -9.10
CA ALA A 230 9.04 -3.45 -8.47
C ALA A 230 9.15 -3.35 -6.95
N GLY A 231 8.98 -4.48 -6.27
CA GLY A 231 9.05 -4.58 -4.81
C GLY A 231 7.97 -3.71 -4.13
N PRO A 232 8.31 -2.97 -3.04
CA PRO A 232 7.36 -2.11 -2.32
C PRO A 232 6.71 -1.03 -3.20
N SER A 233 7.44 -0.53 -4.21
CA SER A 233 6.93 0.49 -5.14
C SER A 233 5.80 -0.03 -6.03
N ARG A 234 5.64 -1.37 -6.18
CA ARG A 234 4.57 -1.96 -6.98
C ARG A 234 3.18 -1.56 -6.45
N GLY A 235 2.96 -1.65 -5.15
CA GLY A 235 1.68 -1.23 -4.56
C GLY A 235 1.39 0.26 -4.77
N ALA A 236 2.41 1.12 -4.79
CA ALA A 236 2.26 2.54 -5.09
C ALA A 236 1.90 2.77 -6.58
N ALA A 237 2.48 2.00 -7.50
CA ALA A 237 2.13 2.05 -8.92
C ALA A 237 0.67 1.60 -9.14
N ASP A 238 0.26 0.48 -8.54
CA ASP A 238 -1.11 -0.03 -8.61
C ASP A 238 -2.12 0.98 -8.01
N PHE A 239 -1.74 1.67 -6.93
CA PHE A 239 -2.55 2.77 -6.37
C PHE A 239 -2.66 3.94 -7.34
N GLY A 240 -1.56 4.34 -8.01
CA GLY A 240 -1.58 5.36 -9.06
C GLY A 240 -2.54 5.01 -10.20
N VAL A 241 -2.51 3.76 -10.68
CA VAL A 241 -3.46 3.22 -11.67
C VAL A 241 -4.90 3.37 -11.19
N SER A 242 -5.19 2.91 -9.96
CA SER A 242 -6.54 3.02 -9.39
C SER A 242 -7.03 4.48 -9.39
N LYS A 243 -6.18 5.44 -9.02
CA LYS A 243 -6.57 6.85 -8.93
C LYS A 243 -6.81 7.50 -10.30
N VAL A 244 -6.02 7.13 -11.31
CA VAL A 244 -6.25 7.60 -12.68
C VAL A 244 -7.56 7.03 -13.26
N LEU A 245 -7.81 5.73 -13.07
CA LEU A 245 -9.05 5.07 -13.48
C LEU A 245 -10.28 5.69 -12.80
N GLU A 246 -10.25 5.85 -11.48
CA GLU A 246 -11.38 6.37 -10.70
C GLU A 246 -11.67 7.85 -11.01
N ALA A 247 -10.62 8.64 -11.27
CA ALA A 247 -10.77 10.07 -11.51
C ALA A 247 -11.22 10.42 -12.94
N GLN A 248 -10.81 9.64 -13.94
CA GLN A 248 -10.96 10.02 -15.34
C GLN A 248 -11.45 8.89 -16.26
N GLY A 249 -11.53 7.65 -15.80
CA GLY A 249 -11.83 6.51 -16.66
C GLY A 249 -10.76 6.25 -17.74
N TYR A 250 -9.56 6.81 -17.56
CA TYR A 250 -8.48 6.76 -18.53
C TYR A 250 -7.81 5.39 -18.54
N SER A 251 -7.46 4.87 -19.73
CA SER A 251 -6.80 3.58 -19.87
C SER A 251 -5.38 3.62 -19.28
N VAL A 252 -5.17 2.93 -18.19
CA VAL A 252 -3.89 2.89 -17.47
C VAL A 252 -3.62 1.50 -16.93
N LEU A 253 -2.37 1.10 -16.95
CA LEU A 253 -1.94 -0.19 -16.41
C LEU A 253 -0.65 -0.01 -15.59
N SER A 254 -0.33 -1.01 -14.77
CA SER A 254 0.96 -1.12 -14.10
C SER A 254 1.59 -2.46 -14.37
N GLN A 255 2.91 -2.47 -14.47
CA GLN A 255 3.68 -3.71 -14.62
C GLN A 255 4.87 -3.77 -13.67
N ASP A 256 5.30 -4.98 -13.37
CA ASP A 256 6.61 -5.21 -12.78
C ASP A 256 7.71 -4.84 -13.78
N LEU A 257 8.86 -4.43 -13.27
CA LEU A 257 9.99 -4.02 -14.10
C LEU A 257 10.51 -5.12 -15.02
N GLU A 258 10.46 -6.37 -14.60
CA GLU A 258 10.87 -7.49 -15.42
C GLU A 258 9.79 -7.86 -16.44
N GLU A 259 8.53 -7.92 -16.00
CA GLU A 259 7.39 -8.22 -16.86
C GLU A 259 7.21 -7.18 -17.98
N PHE A 260 7.60 -5.92 -17.75
CA PHE A 260 7.66 -4.90 -18.80
C PHE A 260 8.48 -5.38 -20.01
N ALA A 261 9.64 -5.98 -19.78
CA ALA A 261 10.52 -6.46 -20.85
C ALA A 261 9.93 -7.64 -21.63
N HIS A 262 8.91 -8.31 -21.09
CA HIS A 262 8.24 -9.47 -21.69
C HIS A 262 6.86 -9.17 -22.26
N GLN A 263 6.31 -7.98 -21.99
CA GLN A 263 4.94 -7.61 -22.36
C GLN A 263 4.88 -6.27 -23.09
N THR A 264 4.76 -5.15 -22.38
CA THR A 264 4.52 -3.83 -23.01
C THR A 264 5.76 -3.24 -23.69
N PHE A 265 6.95 -3.81 -23.51
CA PHE A 265 8.11 -3.54 -24.35
C PHE A 265 7.78 -3.67 -25.85
N PHE A 266 6.91 -4.62 -26.22
CA PHE A 266 6.53 -4.91 -27.61
C PHE A 266 5.38 -4.03 -28.15
N CYS A 267 4.90 -3.04 -27.40
CA CYS A 267 3.89 -2.11 -27.90
C CYS A 267 4.45 -1.26 -29.03
N ASN A 268 3.69 -1.14 -30.15
CA ASN A 268 4.13 -0.43 -31.35
C ASN A 268 4.07 1.10 -31.21
N ASP A 269 3.13 1.64 -30.44
CA ASP A 269 2.91 3.10 -30.29
C ASP A 269 3.67 3.68 -29.12
N THR A 270 4.98 3.58 -29.13
CA THR A 270 5.83 3.97 -27.98
C THR A 270 5.71 5.45 -27.64
N GLY A 271 5.67 6.34 -28.65
CA GLY A 271 5.53 7.79 -28.46
C GLY A 271 4.17 8.24 -27.93
N GLN A 272 3.16 7.37 -27.88
CA GLN A 272 1.81 7.63 -27.36
C GLN A 272 1.55 6.94 -26.00
N LEU A 273 2.59 6.38 -25.36
CA LEU A 273 2.47 5.66 -24.10
C LEU A 273 3.32 6.32 -23.00
N PRO A 274 2.82 7.40 -22.37
CA PRO A 274 3.47 8.01 -21.23
C PRO A 274 3.75 6.97 -20.15
N THR A 275 5.00 6.92 -19.67
CA THR A 275 5.46 5.88 -18.77
C THR A 275 5.99 6.49 -17.47
N VAL A 276 5.34 6.18 -16.37
CA VAL A 276 5.78 6.56 -15.01
C VAL A 276 6.61 5.43 -14.42
N LEU A 277 7.91 5.64 -14.30
CA LEU A 277 8.83 4.68 -13.71
C LEU A 277 9.16 5.06 -12.26
N LEU A 278 8.76 4.21 -11.31
CA LEU A 278 9.08 4.39 -9.89
C LEU A 278 10.46 3.80 -9.57
N ILE A 279 11.46 4.68 -9.44
CA ILE A 279 12.84 4.29 -9.16
C ILE A 279 13.12 4.51 -7.67
N PRO A 280 13.35 3.45 -6.87
CA PRO A 280 13.69 3.62 -5.47
C PRO A 280 15.08 4.27 -5.31
N SER A 281 15.24 5.15 -4.32
CA SER A 281 16.53 5.78 -4.03
C SER A 281 17.59 4.76 -3.59
N ARG A 282 17.15 3.68 -2.96
CA ARG A 282 17.95 2.55 -2.49
C ARG A 282 17.14 1.25 -2.59
N GLY A 283 17.76 0.11 -2.42
CA GLY A 283 17.09 -1.18 -2.37
C GLY A 283 17.39 -2.10 -3.55
N ARG A 284 16.82 -3.29 -3.50
CA ARG A 284 17.20 -4.43 -4.36
C ARG A 284 16.80 -4.24 -5.83
N SER A 285 15.71 -3.52 -6.11
CA SER A 285 15.21 -3.28 -7.47
C SER A 285 15.81 -2.04 -8.17
N ARG A 286 16.63 -1.23 -7.46
CA ARG A 286 17.15 0.03 -8.00
C ARG A 286 17.95 -0.16 -9.30
N GLN A 287 18.86 -1.13 -9.31
CA GLN A 287 19.69 -1.39 -10.50
C GLN A 287 18.80 -1.71 -11.71
N ARG A 288 17.85 -2.64 -11.54
CA ARG A 288 16.93 -3.01 -12.63
C ARG A 288 16.07 -1.84 -13.09
N ALA A 289 15.60 -0.99 -12.16
CA ALA A 289 14.85 0.22 -12.51
C ALA A 289 15.67 1.18 -13.38
N MET A 290 16.97 1.34 -13.11
CA MET A 290 17.86 2.16 -13.94
C MET A 290 18.10 1.55 -15.33
N GLU A 291 18.19 0.23 -15.44
CA GLU A 291 18.29 -0.47 -16.74
C GLU A 291 17.00 -0.27 -17.56
N ILE A 292 15.83 -0.39 -16.93
CA ILE A 292 14.54 -0.14 -17.57
C ILE A 292 14.40 1.33 -18.00
N LEU A 293 14.87 2.28 -17.21
CA LEU A 293 14.89 3.71 -17.61
C LEU A 293 15.61 3.91 -18.95
N LEU A 294 16.77 3.27 -19.13
CA LEU A 294 17.51 3.36 -20.40
C LEU A 294 16.75 2.74 -21.57
N ILE A 295 16.01 1.67 -21.32
CA ILE A 295 15.15 1.03 -22.34
C ILE A 295 13.99 1.95 -22.70
N VAL A 296 13.26 2.49 -21.70
CA VAL A 296 12.13 3.42 -21.90
C VAL A 296 12.55 4.64 -22.71
N GLN A 297 13.73 5.20 -22.40
CA GLN A 297 14.32 6.31 -23.17
C GLN A 297 14.64 5.93 -24.62
N ARG A 298 15.21 4.74 -24.87
CA ARG A 298 15.49 4.25 -26.23
C ARG A 298 14.22 3.97 -27.06
N LEU A 299 13.14 3.62 -26.39
CA LEU A 299 11.82 3.46 -27.01
C LEU A 299 11.12 4.80 -27.26
N GLU A 300 11.75 5.92 -26.90
CA GLU A 300 11.20 7.27 -27.01
C GLU A 300 9.82 7.42 -26.34
N ARG A 301 9.60 6.67 -25.25
CA ARG A 301 8.37 6.81 -24.45
C ARG A 301 8.38 8.11 -23.66
N PRO A 302 7.28 8.87 -23.67
CA PRO A 302 7.19 10.10 -22.90
C PRO A 302 7.27 9.87 -21.39
#